data_8bb870bc0e3df15b40b33224502c022d
#
_entry.id   8bb870bc0e3df15b40b33224502c022d
#
_cell.length_a   1.000
_cell.length_b   1.000
_cell.length_c   1.000
_cell.angle_alpha   90.00
_cell.angle_beta   90.00
_cell.angle_gamma   90.00
#
_symmetry.space_group_name_H-M   'P 1'
#
loop_
_entity.id
_entity.type
_entity.pdbx_description
1 polymer ?
#
loop_
_entity_poly.entity_id
_entity_poly.type
_entity_poly.pdbx_seq_one_letter_code
_entity_poly.pdbx_strand_id
1 'polypeptide(L)'
;MSAAENRALVERWYRALENNDFDAIFEMHHDDVIYNMVGNTLVSGRIYGKDACCNGMIGEKLLEKLIPEEIRFATSWKIIAAEGNRVVGLMQGGGPTKSGEMYDQTYCEIFTIEDGKIKEMHAFFDTVLVEQCLFDNTLSTPEQPLADPFQIN
;
A
#
# COMPACT_ATOMS: atom_id res chain seq x y z
N MET A 1 21.94 -9.40 2.62
CA MET A 1 21.49 -8.63 3.80
C MET A 1 20.82 -9.57 4.81
N SER A 2 20.97 -9.26 6.10
CA SER A 2 20.29 -9.99 7.18
C SER A 2 18.80 -9.65 7.25
N ALA A 3 18.02 -10.48 7.93
CA ALA A 3 16.59 -10.19 8.16
C ALA A 3 16.38 -8.85 8.92
N ALA A 4 17.31 -8.47 9.81
CA ALA A 4 17.28 -7.19 10.52
C ALA A 4 17.51 -5.99 9.58
N GLU A 5 18.42 -6.10 8.64
CA GLU A 5 18.67 -5.04 7.63
C GLU A 5 17.48 -4.93 6.66
N ASN A 6 16.90 -6.07 6.26
CA ASN A 6 15.71 -6.10 5.41
C ASN A 6 14.51 -5.48 6.14
N ARG A 7 14.33 -5.79 7.43
CA ARG A 7 13.34 -5.14 8.27
C ARG A 7 13.52 -3.62 8.32
N ALA A 8 14.74 -3.16 8.54
CA ALA A 8 15.05 -1.73 8.59
C ALA A 8 14.79 -1.01 7.26
N LEU A 9 14.98 -1.69 6.11
CA LEU A 9 14.59 -1.15 4.81
C LEU A 9 13.09 -0.90 4.72
N VAL A 10 12.27 -1.88 5.11
CA VAL A 10 10.81 -1.77 5.06
C VAL A 10 10.29 -0.75 6.08
N GLU A 11 10.92 -0.63 7.26
CA GLU A 11 10.60 0.45 8.21
C GLU A 11 10.85 1.84 7.61
N ARG A 12 11.94 2.03 6.86
CA ARG A 12 12.18 3.29 6.13
C ARG A 12 11.14 3.53 5.03
N TRP A 13 10.70 2.48 4.36
CA TRP A 13 9.67 2.57 3.34
C TRP A 13 8.34 3.07 3.93
N TYR A 14 7.88 2.51 5.07
CA TYR A 14 6.68 2.99 5.76
C TYR A 14 6.82 4.44 6.25
N ARG A 15 7.99 4.82 6.77
CA ARG A 15 8.25 6.20 7.17
C ARG A 15 8.23 7.17 6.00
N ALA A 16 8.70 6.76 4.83
CA ALA A 16 8.60 7.56 3.61
C ALA A 16 7.13 7.76 3.21
N LEU A 17 6.28 6.73 3.33
CA LEU A 17 4.84 6.85 3.11
C LEU A 17 4.16 7.79 4.13
N GLU A 18 4.52 7.74 5.42
CA GLU A 18 4.03 8.67 6.45
C GLU A 18 4.30 10.14 6.08
N ASN A 19 5.40 10.39 5.40
CA ASN A 19 5.86 11.73 5.04
C ASN A 19 5.55 12.10 3.58
N ASN A 20 4.89 11.23 2.81
CA ASN A 20 4.68 11.37 1.37
C ASN A 20 5.99 11.63 0.59
N ASP A 21 7.09 11.00 1.05
CA ASP A 21 8.40 11.05 0.39
C ASP A 21 8.47 9.99 -0.72
N PHE A 22 7.81 10.28 -1.83
CA PHE A 22 7.72 9.36 -2.98
C PHE A 22 9.06 9.16 -3.69
N ASP A 23 9.97 10.14 -3.62
CA ASP A 23 11.32 10.00 -4.17
C ASP A 23 12.11 8.94 -3.39
N ALA A 24 12.07 8.99 -2.05
CA ALA A 24 12.69 7.96 -1.21
C ALA A 24 12.08 6.57 -1.46
N ILE A 25 10.75 6.49 -1.63
CA ILE A 25 10.07 5.25 -1.99
C ILE A 25 10.60 4.72 -3.32
N PHE A 26 10.68 5.56 -4.34
CA PHE A 26 11.19 5.20 -5.66
C PHE A 26 12.62 4.64 -5.57
N GLU A 27 13.50 5.28 -4.83
CA GLU A 27 14.90 4.84 -4.67
C GLU A 27 15.07 3.51 -3.92
N MET A 28 14.14 3.15 -3.04
CA MET A 28 14.15 1.87 -2.33
C MET A 28 13.72 0.67 -3.18
N HIS A 29 13.21 0.88 -4.38
CA HIS A 29 12.77 -0.19 -5.27
C HIS A 29 13.86 -0.62 -6.25
N HIS A 30 13.86 -1.90 -6.59
CA HIS A 30 14.65 -2.46 -7.69
C HIS A 30 14.03 -2.01 -9.03
N ASP A 31 14.85 -1.84 -10.08
CA ASP A 31 14.36 -1.33 -11.36
C ASP A 31 13.31 -2.24 -12.00
N ASP A 32 13.43 -3.55 -11.81
CA ASP A 32 12.48 -4.57 -12.29
C ASP A 32 11.57 -5.11 -11.16
N VAL A 33 11.23 -4.28 -10.19
CA VAL A 33 10.31 -4.62 -9.10
C VAL A 33 8.96 -5.09 -9.64
N ILE A 34 8.32 -6.00 -8.91
CA ILE A 34 6.99 -6.51 -9.23
C ILE A 34 6.04 -6.21 -8.07
N TYR A 35 4.92 -5.54 -8.36
CA TYR A 35 3.80 -5.43 -7.43
C TYR A 35 2.73 -6.47 -7.79
N ASN A 36 2.31 -7.24 -6.79
CA ASN A 36 1.17 -8.15 -6.87
C ASN A 36 0.04 -7.56 -6.01
N MET A 37 -0.91 -6.92 -6.65
CA MET A 37 -2.04 -6.27 -6.01
C MET A 37 -3.23 -7.22 -5.98
N VAL A 38 -3.76 -7.53 -4.80
CA VAL A 38 -4.87 -8.49 -4.63
C VAL A 38 -6.16 -8.06 -5.35
N GLY A 39 -6.97 -9.03 -5.74
CA GLY A 39 -8.33 -8.81 -6.24
C GLY A 39 -8.47 -8.66 -7.74
N ASN A 40 -9.61 -8.09 -8.15
CA ASN A 40 -10.00 -7.93 -9.56
C ASN A 40 -10.45 -6.48 -9.84
N THR A 41 -9.90 -5.50 -9.16
CA THR A 41 -10.16 -4.09 -9.38
C THR A 41 -9.26 -3.51 -10.45
N LEU A 42 -9.47 -2.26 -10.88
CA LEU A 42 -8.58 -1.56 -11.82
C LEU A 42 -7.18 -1.28 -11.26
N VAL A 43 -6.99 -1.44 -9.93
CA VAL A 43 -5.67 -1.36 -9.29
C VAL A 43 -5.11 -2.74 -8.90
N SER A 44 -5.74 -3.83 -9.33
CA SER A 44 -5.33 -5.20 -9.03
C SER A 44 -4.52 -5.82 -10.15
N GLY A 45 -3.78 -6.90 -9.81
CA GLY A 45 -2.98 -7.67 -10.75
C GLY A 45 -1.47 -7.50 -10.55
N ARG A 46 -0.70 -7.94 -11.53
CA ARG A 46 0.77 -7.83 -11.50
C ARG A 46 1.22 -6.62 -12.31
N ILE A 47 2.03 -5.78 -11.68
CA ILE A 47 2.60 -4.57 -12.27
C ILE A 47 4.11 -4.75 -12.28
N TYR A 48 4.75 -4.48 -13.39
CA TYR A 48 6.17 -4.75 -13.61
C TYR A 48 6.95 -3.46 -13.82
N GLY A 49 8.06 -3.36 -13.12
CA GLY A 49 9.01 -2.27 -13.24
C GLY A 49 8.72 -1.09 -12.32
N LYS A 50 9.78 -0.46 -11.90
CA LYS A 50 9.80 0.60 -10.89
C LYS A 50 8.92 1.78 -11.25
N ASP A 51 8.97 2.23 -12.49
CA ASP A 51 8.18 3.37 -12.94
C ASP A 51 6.67 3.06 -12.93
N ALA A 52 6.27 1.90 -13.47
CA ALA A 52 4.87 1.49 -13.48
C ALA A 52 4.31 1.25 -12.07
N CYS A 53 5.12 0.71 -11.15
CA CYS A 53 4.71 0.47 -9.77
C CYS A 53 4.57 1.76 -8.97
N CYS A 54 5.56 2.65 -9.03
CA CYS A 54 5.60 3.85 -8.21
C CYS A 54 4.85 5.03 -8.85
N ASN A 55 5.17 5.37 -10.09
CA ASN A 55 4.54 6.53 -10.75
C ASN A 55 3.19 6.17 -11.36
N GLY A 56 3.09 5.05 -12.06
CA GLY A 56 1.86 4.63 -12.70
C GLY A 56 0.76 4.24 -11.71
N MET A 57 1.05 3.36 -10.75
CA MET A 57 0.04 2.91 -9.78
C MET A 57 -0.30 4.00 -8.76
N ILE A 58 0.71 4.49 -8.04
CA ILE A 58 0.49 5.47 -6.96
C ILE A 58 0.17 6.85 -7.56
N GLY A 59 1.02 7.34 -8.47
CA GLY A 59 0.89 8.67 -9.03
C GLY A 59 -0.34 8.85 -9.92
N GLU A 60 -0.51 7.99 -10.92
CA GLU A 60 -1.56 8.19 -11.91
C GLU A 60 -2.92 7.63 -11.47
N LYS A 61 -2.95 6.41 -10.88
CA LYS A 61 -4.23 5.76 -10.57
C LYS A 61 -4.82 6.16 -9.22
N LEU A 62 -4.01 6.18 -8.17
CA LEU A 62 -4.51 6.49 -6.83
C LEU A 62 -4.60 8.00 -6.58
N LEU A 63 -3.54 8.76 -6.83
CA LEU A 63 -3.52 10.20 -6.56
C LEU A 63 -4.47 10.98 -7.49
N GLU A 64 -4.84 10.46 -8.65
CA GLU A 64 -5.89 11.06 -9.48
C GLU A 64 -7.24 11.16 -8.77
N LYS A 65 -7.59 10.16 -7.94
CA LYS A 65 -8.87 10.07 -7.24
C LYS A 65 -8.86 10.67 -5.83
N LEU A 66 -7.69 10.81 -5.25
CA LEU A 66 -7.50 11.28 -3.89
C LEU A 66 -7.14 12.78 -3.87
N ILE A 67 -7.22 13.42 -2.70
CA ILE A 67 -6.73 14.78 -2.49
C ILE A 67 -5.28 14.70 -2.01
N PRO A 68 -4.28 15.01 -2.85
CA PRO A 68 -2.87 14.70 -2.55
C PRO A 68 -2.35 15.34 -1.26
N GLU A 69 -2.86 16.52 -0.90
CA GLU A 69 -2.45 17.25 0.30
C GLU A 69 -2.97 16.61 1.59
N GLU A 70 -4.07 15.87 1.49
CA GLU A 70 -4.77 15.27 2.63
C GLU A 70 -4.53 13.77 2.78
N ILE A 71 -4.04 13.11 1.73
CA ILE A 71 -3.76 11.68 1.79
C ILE A 71 -2.55 11.38 2.66
N ARG A 72 -2.66 10.34 3.48
CA ARG A 72 -1.56 9.71 4.21
C ARG A 72 -1.69 8.20 4.07
N PHE A 73 -0.87 7.61 3.19
CA PHE A 73 -0.92 6.17 2.95
C PHE A 73 -0.51 5.34 4.17
N ALA A 74 0.32 5.89 5.05
CA ALA A 74 0.69 5.26 6.30
C ALA A 74 0.42 6.21 7.49
N THR A 75 -0.68 6.01 8.18
CA THR A 75 -0.99 6.69 9.46
C THR A 75 -0.66 5.82 10.67
N SER A 76 -0.67 4.51 10.48
CA SER A 76 -0.27 3.50 11.46
C SER A 76 0.30 2.29 10.73
N TRP A 77 1.39 1.74 11.22
CA TRP A 77 1.99 0.54 10.64
C TRP A 77 2.79 -0.27 11.66
N LYS A 78 2.98 -1.55 11.34
CA LYS A 78 3.73 -2.47 12.19
C LYS A 78 4.36 -3.58 11.34
N ILE A 79 5.64 -3.84 11.56
CA ILE A 79 6.29 -5.04 11.00
C ILE A 79 5.92 -6.24 11.86
N ILE A 80 5.29 -7.22 11.25
CA ILE A 80 4.81 -8.44 11.90
C ILE A 80 5.90 -9.50 11.95
N ALA A 81 6.64 -9.69 10.84
CA ALA A 81 7.69 -10.69 10.73
C ALA A 81 8.78 -10.26 9.77
N ALA A 82 9.99 -10.75 9.98
CA ALA A 82 11.10 -10.66 9.04
C ALA A 82 11.92 -11.95 9.12
N GLU A 83 12.04 -12.65 8.00
CA GLU A 83 12.79 -13.90 7.88
C GLU A 83 13.48 -13.97 6.53
N GLY A 84 14.77 -14.25 6.55
CA GLY A 84 15.58 -14.26 5.33
C GLY A 84 15.47 -12.94 4.59
N ASN A 85 15.02 -13.00 3.33
CA ASN A 85 14.81 -11.83 2.49
C ASN A 85 13.34 -11.37 2.44
N ARG A 86 12.48 -11.85 3.34
CA ARG A 86 11.06 -11.50 3.40
C ARG A 86 10.74 -10.70 4.64
N VAL A 87 9.88 -9.70 4.44
CA VAL A 87 9.35 -8.85 5.52
C VAL A 87 7.85 -8.73 5.34
N VAL A 88 7.10 -8.88 6.43
CA VAL A 88 5.64 -8.74 6.45
C VAL A 88 5.26 -7.56 7.33
N GLY A 89 4.46 -6.65 6.79
CA GLY A 89 3.94 -5.50 7.51
C GLY A 89 2.43 -5.36 7.40
N LEU A 90 1.85 -4.70 8.39
CA LEU A 90 0.49 -4.18 8.36
C LEU A 90 0.55 -2.66 8.33
N MET A 91 -0.35 -2.05 7.57
CA MET A 91 -0.45 -0.60 7.43
C MET A 91 -1.91 -0.17 7.39
N GLN A 92 -2.20 0.95 8.00
CA GLN A 92 -3.45 1.68 7.81
C GLN A 92 -3.14 3.09 7.35
N GLY A 93 -3.94 3.58 6.43
CA GLY A 93 -3.82 4.93 5.94
C GLY A 93 -4.92 5.26 4.96
N GLY A 94 -5.01 6.51 4.62
CA GLY A 94 -6.06 6.97 3.72
C GLY A 94 -6.18 8.47 3.67
N GLY A 95 -7.36 8.91 3.30
CA GLY A 95 -7.72 10.30 3.17
C GLY A 95 -8.98 10.48 2.33
N PRO A 96 -9.45 11.72 2.21
CA PRO A 96 -10.63 12.00 1.44
C PRO A 96 -10.38 11.83 -0.07
N THR A 97 -11.39 11.31 -0.75
CA THR A 97 -11.44 11.32 -2.21
C THR A 97 -11.94 12.66 -2.72
N LYS A 98 -11.70 12.96 -3.99
CA LYS A 98 -12.26 14.15 -4.67
C LYS A 98 -13.79 14.11 -4.76
N SER A 99 -14.41 12.92 -4.65
CA SER A 99 -15.86 12.75 -4.57
C SER A 99 -16.45 12.97 -3.17
N GLY A 100 -15.60 13.12 -2.14
CA GLY A 100 -16.00 13.40 -0.76
C GLY A 100 -16.14 12.17 0.13
N GLU A 101 -15.79 10.99 -0.36
CA GLU A 101 -15.77 9.75 0.43
C GLU A 101 -14.43 9.59 1.13
N MET A 102 -14.38 8.79 2.19
CA MET A 102 -13.16 8.53 2.94
C MET A 102 -12.56 7.18 2.53
N TYR A 103 -11.35 7.23 1.97
CA TYR A 103 -10.56 6.06 1.60
C TYR A 103 -9.64 5.66 2.76
N ASP A 104 -10.20 5.08 3.81
CA ASP A 104 -9.45 4.59 4.97
C ASP A 104 -9.14 3.10 4.78
N GLN A 105 -7.97 2.82 4.24
CA GLN A 105 -7.56 1.49 3.81
C GLN A 105 -6.70 0.78 4.87
N THR A 106 -6.81 -0.55 4.90
CA THR A 106 -5.93 -1.43 5.66
C THR A 106 -5.19 -2.35 4.68
N TYR A 107 -3.87 -2.44 4.86
CA TYR A 107 -3.00 -3.25 4.02
C TYR A 107 -2.27 -4.31 4.84
N CYS A 108 -2.10 -5.50 4.26
CA CYS A 108 -1.07 -6.44 4.64
C CYS A 108 -0.12 -6.58 3.46
N GLU A 109 1.16 -6.31 3.69
CA GLU A 109 2.16 -6.27 2.63
C GLU A 109 3.29 -7.25 2.92
N ILE A 110 3.64 -8.04 1.91
CA ILE A 110 4.75 -8.98 1.96
C ILE A 110 5.81 -8.53 0.98
N PHE A 111 6.95 -8.11 1.50
CA PHE A 111 8.09 -7.64 0.72
C PHE A 111 9.11 -8.75 0.52
N THR A 112 9.66 -8.84 -0.68
CA THR A 112 10.87 -9.61 -0.99
C THR A 112 11.99 -8.63 -1.30
N ILE A 113 13.11 -8.77 -0.59
CA ILE A 113 14.27 -7.88 -0.70
C ILE A 113 15.39 -8.60 -1.44
N GLU A 114 15.98 -7.93 -2.42
CA GLU A 114 17.14 -8.40 -3.17
C GLU A 114 18.11 -7.24 -3.37
N ASP A 115 19.39 -7.47 -3.18
CA ASP A 115 20.44 -6.46 -3.32
C ASP A 115 20.18 -5.12 -2.60
N GLY A 116 19.55 -5.20 -1.42
CA GLY A 116 19.25 -4.03 -0.60
C GLY A 116 18.09 -3.18 -1.09
N LYS A 117 17.28 -3.70 -2.02
CA LYS A 117 16.10 -3.03 -2.60
C LYS A 117 14.88 -3.94 -2.56
N ILE A 118 13.70 -3.33 -2.62
CA ILE A 118 12.43 -4.04 -2.73
C ILE A 118 12.32 -4.60 -4.15
N LYS A 119 12.32 -5.93 -4.25
CA LYS A 119 12.25 -6.66 -5.52
C LYS A 119 10.84 -7.10 -5.86
N GLU A 120 10.04 -7.41 -4.86
CA GLU A 120 8.65 -7.81 -5.04
C GLU A 120 7.83 -7.38 -3.83
N MET A 121 6.59 -7.01 -4.06
CA MET A 121 5.61 -6.71 -3.02
C MET A 121 4.29 -7.39 -3.35
N HIS A 122 3.73 -8.12 -2.39
CA HIS A 122 2.34 -8.57 -2.42
C HIS A 122 1.54 -7.68 -1.47
N ALA A 123 0.53 -7.01 -1.99
CA ALA A 123 -0.33 -6.13 -1.22
C ALA A 123 -1.76 -6.69 -1.15
N PHE A 124 -2.25 -6.89 0.05
CA PHE A 124 -3.61 -7.30 0.37
C PHE A 124 -4.33 -6.13 1.02
N PHE A 125 -5.51 -5.79 0.53
CA PHE A 125 -6.29 -4.63 0.96
C PHE A 125 -7.78 -4.84 0.73
N ASP A 126 -8.62 -3.97 1.28
CA ASP A 126 -10.06 -4.01 1.09
C ASP A 126 -10.44 -3.57 -0.33
N THR A 127 -10.76 -4.55 -1.17
CA THR A 127 -11.15 -4.30 -2.56
C THR A 127 -12.55 -3.73 -2.71
N VAL A 128 -13.44 -3.94 -1.73
CA VAL A 128 -14.76 -3.31 -1.69
C VAL A 128 -14.61 -1.81 -1.53
N LEU A 129 -13.76 -1.38 -0.61
CA LEU A 129 -13.46 0.03 -0.39
C LEU A 129 -12.83 0.68 -1.65
N VAL A 130 -11.94 -0.03 -2.34
CA VAL A 130 -11.36 0.43 -3.62
C VAL A 130 -12.47 0.70 -4.65
N GLU A 131 -13.38 -0.25 -4.85
CA GLU A 131 -14.46 -0.12 -5.82
C GLU A 131 -15.41 1.05 -5.49
N GLN A 132 -15.77 1.21 -4.21
CA GLN A 132 -16.66 2.29 -3.77
C GLN A 132 -16.02 3.67 -3.87
N CYS A 133 -14.83 3.83 -3.29
CA CYS A 133 -14.21 5.15 -3.13
C CYS A 133 -13.46 5.65 -4.37
N LEU A 134 -12.86 4.75 -5.14
CA LEU A 134 -12.02 5.15 -6.28
C LEU A 134 -12.72 5.03 -7.63
N PHE A 135 -13.72 4.15 -7.75
CA PHE A 135 -14.37 3.86 -9.02
C PHE A 135 -15.88 4.07 -9.02
N ASP A 136 -16.44 4.64 -7.94
CA ASP A 136 -17.86 4.98 -7.78
C ASP A 136 -18.82 3.77 -8.01
N ASN A 137 -18.33 2.56 -7.75
CA ASN A 137 -19.15 1.35 -7.87
C ASN A 137 -19.99 1.16 -6.61
N THR A 138 -21.31 1.15 -6.79
CA THR A 138 -22.24 0.91 -5.68
C THR A 138 -22.24 -0.57 -5.32
N LEU A 139 -21.84 -0.89 -4.09
CA LEU A 139 -21.83 -2.24 -3.55
C LEU A 139 -22.79 -2.34 -2.36
N SER A 140 -23.38 -3.52 -2.19
CA SER A 140 -24.22 -3.78 -1.03
C SER A 140 -23.33 -4.03 0.20
N THR A 141 -23.40 -3.14 1.17
CA THR A 141 -22.73 -3.31 2.46
C THR A 141 -23.77 -3.52 3.56
N PRO A 142 -23.44 -4.24 4.65
CA PRO A 142 -24.37 -4.37 5.78
C PRO A 142 -24.63 -3.01 6.42
N GLU A 143 -25.88 -2.76 6.81
CA GLU A 143 -26.31 -1.51 7.45
C GLU A 143 -25.64 -1.30 8.82
N GLN A 144 -25.24 -2.39 9.46
CA GLN A 144 -24.52 -2.36 10.74
C GLN A 144 -23.33 -3.30 10.70
N PRO A 145 -22.15 -2.87 11.15
CA PRO A 145 -21.00 -3.76 11.27
C PRO A 145 -21.27 -4.84 12.34
N LEU A 146 -20.78 -6.06 12.08
CA LEU A 146 -20.90 -7.18 13.01
C LEU A 146 -19.89 -7.13 14.17
N ALA A 147 -18.88 -6.28 14.06
CA ALA A 147 -17.78 -6.16 15.01
C ALA A 147 -17.24 -4.73 15.05
N ASP A 148 -16.41 -4.46 16.03
CA ASP A 148 -15.65 -3.22 16.09
C ASP A 148 -14.70 -3.11 14.88
N PRO A 149 -14.31 -1.89 14.49
CA PRO A 149 -13.36 -1.67 13.41
C PRO A 149 -12.06 -2.40 13.63
N PHE A 150 -11.46 -2.89 12.55
CA PHE A 150 -10.12 -3.50 12.59
C PHE A 150 -9.08 -2.50 13.12
N GLN A 151 -8.19 -2.98 13.98
CA GLN A 151 -7.10 -2.18 14.55
C GLN A 151 -5.77 -2.90 14.44
N ILE A 152 -4.71 -2.16 14.15
CA ILE A 152 -3.33 -2.62 14.24
C ILE A 152 -2.85 -2.36 15.68
N ASN A 153 -2.73 -3.42 16.47
CA ASN A 153 -2.25 -3.34 17.86
C ASN A 153 -0.74 -3.62 17.97
#